data_67444da268251834afc1a8c8037f9cbd
#
_entry.id   67444da268251834afc1a8c8037f9cbd
#
_cell.length_a   1.000
_cell.length_b   1.000
_cell.length_c   1.000
_cell.angle_alpha   90.00
_cell.angle_beta   90.00
_cell.angle_gamma   90.00
#
_symmetry.space_group_name_H-M   'P 1'
#
loop_
_entity.id
_entity.type
_entity.pdbx_description
1 polymer ?
#
loop_
_entity_poly.entity_id
_entity_poly.type
_entity_poly.pdbx_seq_one_letter_code
_entity_poly.pdbx_strand_id
1 'polypeptide(L)'
;MCGAIVLPGVSLGELIRTPWQGEGPFYPDRIPEDTDNDLVKNGHSTIEAGWKILNLMGSLINRDSKPIQGMTAEIWQTAINGVYLHTGSFGRKMRDDQFQGFGRSITDRDGHFFFRTIIPVEYPGSTPHIHLKLWNERENVLTTQLYIQNHSLNKEDFLFKRMTLAEQKINSMKLLPAQTNDSTEYVTSVRLVVFS
;
A
#
# COMPACT_ATOMS: atom_id res chain seq x y z
N MET A 1 -10.03 43.50 -34.19
CA MET A 1 -10.20 42.02 -34.28
C MET A 1 -9.39 41.43 -33.15
N CYS A 2 -10.07 40.98 -32.09
CA CYS A 2 -9.41 40.35 -30.95
C CYS A 2 -9.38 38.86 -31.22
N GLY A 3 -8.19 38.29 -31.47
CA GLY A 3 -8.02 36.87 -31.65
C GLY A 3 -8.10 36.15 -30.29
N ALA A 4 -9.09 35.28 -30.14
CA ALA A 4 -9.17 34.39 -28.97
C ALA A 4 -8.02 33.36 -29.04
N ILE A 5 -7.15 33.38 -28.02
CA ILE A 5 -6.14 32.36 -27.81
C ILE A 5 -6.87 31.16 -27.24
N VAL A 6 -7.08 30.12 -28.08
CA VAL A 6 -7.55 28.81 -27.63
C VAL A 6 -6.34 28.11 -26.98
N LEU A 7 -6.32 28.04 -25.65
CA LEU A 7 -5.36 27.20 -24.94
C LEU A 7 -5.68 25.72 -25.28
N PRO A 8 -4.68 24.91 -25.64
CA PRO A 8 -4.91 23.49 -25.86
C PRO A 8 -5.44 22.87 -24.55
N GLY A 9 -6.62 22.25 -24.64
CA GLY A 9 -7.21 21.53 -23.53
C GLY A 9 -6.22 20.49 -23.04
N VAL A 10 -5.89 20.51 -21.75
CA VAL A 10 -5.16 19.45 -21.11
C VAL A 10 -6.03 18.22 -21.24
N SER A 11 -5.64 17.27 -22.09
CA SER A 11 -6.24 15.95 -22.13
C SER A 11 -6.06 15.36 -20.73
N LEU A 12 -7.14 15.28 -19.98
CA LEU A 12 -7.21 14.44 -18.77
C LEU A 12 -7.02 13.01 -19.28
N GLY A 13 -5.80 12.51 -19.16
CA GLY A 13 -5.51 11.12 -19.48
C GLY A 13 -6.56 10.24 -18.79
N GLU A 14 -7.10 9.28 -19.52
CA GLU A 14 -8.10 8.36 -19.00
C GLU A 14 -7.61 7.77 -17.68
N LEU A 15 -8.41 7.95 -16.60
CA LEU A 15 -8.08 7.39 -15.29
C LEU A 15 -8.11 5.88 -15.37
N ILE A 16 -6.97 5.28 -15.07
CA ILE A 16 -6.87 3.83 -15.03
C ILE A 16 -7.35 3.35 -13.66
N ARG A 17 -8.35 2.48 -13.66
CA ARG A 17 -8.81 1.81 -12.45
C ARG A 17 -7.64 1.04 -11.81
N THR A 18 -7.50 1.13 -10.49
CA THR A 18 -6.56 0.30 -9.75
C THR A 18 -6.90 -1.17 -9.97
N PRO A 19 -5.96 -2.01 -10.45
CA PRO A 19 -6.25 -3.40 -10.75
C PRO A 19 -6.55 -4.20 -9.48
N TRP A 20 -7.56 -5.04 -9.57
CA TRP A 20 -7.86 -6.02 -8.55
C TRP A 20 -6.83 -7.15 -8.60
N GLN A 21 -6.30 -7.53 -7.44
CA GLN A 21 -5.41 -8.68 -7.29
C GLN A 21 -5.90 -9.58 -6.17
N GLY A 22 -5.50 -10.86 -6.21
CA GLY A 22 -5.87 -11.81 -5.18
C GLY A 22 -5.36 -11.40 -3.80
N GLU A 23 -6.17 -11.65 -2.77
CA GLU A 23 -5.81 -11.41 -1.36
C GLU A 23 -4.59 -12.21 -0.91
N GLY A 24 -4.37 -13.36 -1.56
CA GLY A 24 -3.35 -14.30 -1.13
C GLY A 24 -3.78 -15.09 0.12
N PRO A 25 -2.97 -16.05 0.56
CA PRO A 25 -3.32 -16.97 1.65
C PRO A 25 -3.02 -16.41 3.05
N PHE A 26 -2.51 -15.19 3.18
CA PHE A 26 -1.96 -14.66 4.44
C PHE A 26 -2.63 -13.39 4.95
N TYR A 27 -3.85 -13.08 4.48
CA TYR A 27 -4.68 -12.10 5.19
C TYR A 27 -4.88 -12.59 6.64
N PRO A 28 -4.73 -11.75 7.67
CA PRO A 28 -4.78 -12.22 9.05
C PRO A 28 -6.06 -12.99 9.36
N ASP A 29 -5.92 -14.24 9.75
CA ASP A 29 -7.02 -15.11 10.21
C ASP A 29 -7.50 -14.74 11.63
N ARG A 30 -6.70 -13.95 12.34
CA ARG A 30 -7.03 -13.29 13.60
C ARG A 30 -6.57 -11.84 13.52
N ILE A 31 -7.52 -10.93 13.43
CA ILE A 31 -7.22 -9.49 13.46
C ILE A 31 -6.65 -9.14 14.83
N PRO A 32 -5.49 -8.45 14.92
CA PRO A 32 -4.89 -8.06 16.19
C PRO A 32 -5.77 -7.05 16.93
N GLU A 33 -5.56 -6.89 18.24
CA GLU A 33 -6.25 -5.88 19.04
C GLU A 33 -5.84 -4.46 18.63
N ASP A 34 -4.54 -4.26 18.39
CA ASP A 34 -4.02 -3.03 17.81
C ASP A 34 -4.13 -3.09 16.29
N THR A 35 -4.88 -2.18 15.72
CA THR A 35 -5.12 -2.08 14.28
C THR A 35 -4.92 -0.66 13.77
N ASP A 36 -4.22 0.18 14.52
CA ASP A 36 -3.97 1.54 14.09
C ASP A 36 -3.06 1.59 12.85
N ASN A 37 -2.78 2.78 12.37
CA ASN A 37 -1.99 2.98 11.14
C ASN A 37 -0.49 3.13 11.39
N ASP A 38 0.00 2.92 12.61
CA ASP A 38 1.44 2.92 12.96
C ASP A 38 1.94 1.49 13.22
N LEU A 39 2.18 0.72 12.16
CA LEU A 39 2.57 -0.69 12.24
C LEU A 39 3.98 -0.91 12.83
N VAL A 40 4.79 0.15 12.99
CA VAL A 40 6.13 0.04 13.61
C VAL A 40 6.07 0.02 15.14
N LYS A 41 4.87 0.16 15.68
CA LYS A 41 4.55 -0.06 17.08
C LYS A 41 3.56 -1.22 17.20
N ASN A 42 3.61 -1.93 18.31
CA ASN A 42 2.65 -2.96 18.66
C ASN A 42 2.39 -2.85 20.18
N GLY A 43 1.34 -2.14 20.55
CA GLY A 43 1.11 -1.74 21.93
C GLY A 43 2.26 -0.89 22.48
N HIS A 44 2.99 -1.41 23.46
CA HIS A 44 4.16 -0.73 24.07
C HIS A 44 5.50 -1.10 23.41
N SER A 45 5.51 -2.05 22.50
CA SER A 45 6.71 -2.49 21.78
C SER A 45 6.92 -1.64 20.52
N THR A 46 8.19 -1.43 20.15
CA THR A 46 8.61 -0.75 18.92
C THR A 46 9.62 -1.64 18.23
N ILE A 47 9.60 -1.66 16.88
CA ILE A 47 10.59 -2.41 16.10
C ILE A 47 12.02 -2.02 16.47
N GLU A 48 12.96 -2.93 16.23
CA GLU A 48 14.37 -2.69 16.50
C GLU A 48 14.95 -1.52 15.69
N ALA A 49 15.91 -0.82 16.25
CA ALA A 49 16.61 0.25 15.56
C ALA A 49 17.33 -0.26 14.30
N GLY A 50 17.28 0.54 13.22
CA GLY A 50 17.93 0.22 11.95
C GLY A 50 17.00 -0.41 10.90
N TRP A 51 15.75 -0.71 11.21
CA TRP A 51 14.76 -1.07 10.20
C TRP A 51 14.42 0.15 9.34
N LYS A 52 14.20 -0.09 8.06
CA LYS A 52 13.83 0.98 7.13
C LYS A 52 12.34 1.25 7.23
N ILE A 53 11.99 2.39 7.79
CA ILE A 53 10.61 2.82 7.98
C ILE A 53 10.07 3.41 6.68
N LEU A 54 8.82 3.13 6.37
CA LEU A 54 8.09 3.65 5.21
C LEU A 54 6.84 4.40 5.67
N ASN A 55 6.81 5.70 5.38
CA ASN A 55 5.63 6.53 5.51
C ASN A 55 4.86 6.45 4.17
N LEU A 56 3.79 5.67 4.14
CA LEU A 56 2.93 5.44 2.98
C LEU A 56 1.74 6.39 3.04
N MET A 57 1.67 7.32 2.11
CA MET A 57 0.51 8.19 1.91
C MET A 57 -0.31 7.67 0.73
N GLY A 58 -1.61 7.55 0.89
CA GLY A 58 -2.53 7.18 -0.17
C GLY A 58 -3.57 8.25 -0.44
N SER A 59 -4.06 8.32 -1.68
CA SER A 59 -5.24 9.08 -2.06
C SER A 59 -6.20 8.17 -2.81
N LEU A 60 -7.47 8.22 -2.45
CA LEU A 60 -8.55 7.45 -3.06
C LEU A 60 -9.51 8.38 -3.80
N ILE A 61 -9.70 8.12 -5.08
CA ILE A 61 -10.63 8.87 -5.93
C ILE A 61 -11.56 7.94 -6.69
N ASN A 62 -12.71 8.46 -7.09
CA ASN A 62 -13.63 7.77 -7.96
C ASN A 62 -13.30 8.01 -9.45
N ARG A 63 -14.13 7.45 -10.34
CA ARG A 63 -14.03 7.62 -11.80
C ARG A 63 -14.03 9.09 -12.26
N ASP A 64 -14.71 9.97 -11.52
CA ASP A 64 -14.83 11.39 -11.85
C ASP A 64 -13.70 12.23 -11.22
N SER A 65 -12.62 11.60 -10.75
CA SER A 65 -11.51 12.25 -10.02
C SER A 65 -11.91 12.92 -8.70
N LYS A 66 -13.06 12.56 -8.13
CA LYS A 66 -13.50 13.11 -6.84
C LYS A 66 -12.96 12.25 -5.70
N PRO A 67 -12.51 12.86 -4.61
CA PRO A 67 -12.06 12.12 -3.43
C PRO A 67 -13.20 11.31 -2.81
N ILE A 68 -12.88 10.16 -2.24
CA ILE A 68 -13.83 9.31 -1.54
C ILE A 68 -13.48 9.29 -0.06
N GLN A 69 -14.35 9.84 0.77
CA GLN A 69 -14.25 9.89 2.22
C GLN A 69 -14.87 8.65 2.87
N GLY A 70 -14.38 8.28 4.05
CA GLY A 70 -15.01 7.29 4.93
C GLY A 70 -14.73 5.84 4.57
N MET A 71 -13.90 5.58 3.57
CA MET A 71 -13.47 4.21 3.24
C MET A 71 -12.41 3.73 4.23
N THR A 72 -12.53 2.49 4.66
CA THR A 72 -11.48 1.85 5.46
C THR A 72 -10.44 1.23 4.54
N ALA A 73 -9.21 1.75 4.62
CA ALA A 73 -8.04 1.12 4.02
C ALA A 73 -7.39 0.19 5.03
N GLU A 74 -7.11 -1.05 4.64
CA GLU A 74 -6.34 -2.02 5.39
C GLU A 74 -5.05 -2.34 4.63
N ILE A 75 -3.95 -2.46 5.36
CA ILE A 75 -2.72 -3.04 4.81
C ILE A 75 -2.26 -4.22 5.65
N TRP A 76 -1.63 -5.19 4.99
CA TRP A 76 -0.87 -6.25 5.67
C TRP A 76 0.36 -6.61 4.87
N GLN A 77 1.41 -6.98 5.59
CA GLN A 77 2.68 -7.37 5.00
C GLN A 77 3.47 -8.26 5.95
N THR A 78 4.56 -8.82 5.46
CA THR A 78 5.49 -9.58 6.29
C THR A 78 6.27 -8.69 7.25
N ALA A 79 6.67 -9.24 8.39
CA ALA A 79 7.75 -8.68 9.20
C ALA A 79 9.08 -8.73 8.43
N ILE A 80 10.15 -8.12 8.98
CA ILE A 80 11.46 -8.01 8.33
C ILE A 80 12.07 -9.38 7.93
N ASN A 81 11.65 -10.45 8.58
CA ASN A 81 12.11 -11.81 8.30
C ASN A 81 11.20 -12.58 7.32
N GLY A 82 10.31 -11.89 6.60
CA GLY A 82 9.46 -12.48 5.58
C GLY A 82 8.25 -13.27 6.12
N VAL A 83 7.88 -13.10 7.40
CA VAL A 83 6.81 -13.86 8.07
C VAL A 83 5.56 -13.00 8.27
N TYR A 84 4.40 -13.49 7.81
CA TYR A 84 3.11 -12.84 8.01
C TYR A 84 2.53 -13.06 9.42
N LEU A 85 1.56 -12.22 9.78
CA LEU A 85 0.78 -12.36 11.01
C LEU A 85 -0.14 -13.58 11.00
N HIS A 86 -0.54 -14.07 9.83
CA HIS A 86 -1.41 -15.24 9.65
C HIS A 86 -0.84 -16.49 10.32
N THR A 87 -1.68 -17.28 11.03
CA THR A 87 -1.22 -18.44 11.80
C THR A 87 -0.61 -19.55 10.93
N GLY A 88 -1.03 -19.66 9.67
CA GLY A 88 -0.47 -20.59 8.66
C GLY A 88 0.78 -20.10 7.94
N SER A 89 1.32 -18.91 8.29
CA SER A 89 2.55 -18.42 7.67
C SER A 89 3.73 -19.33 7.99
N PHE A 90 4.53 -19.67 6.97
CA PHE A 90 5.76 -20.41 7.18
C PHE A 90 6.68 -19.63 8.14
N GLY A 91 7.24 -20.34 9.12
CA GLY A 91 8.12 -19.71 10.12
C GLY A 91 7.38 -18.84 11.17
N ARG A 92 6.05 -18.98 11.33
CA ARG A 92 5.22 -18.15 12.21
C ARG A 92 5.80 -17.96 13.63
N LYS A 93 6.45 -19.00 14.18
CA LYS A 93 7.09 -18.94 15.52
C LYS A 93 8.31 -18.01 15.59
N MET A 94 8.89 -17.67 14.44
CA MET A 94 10.05 -16.76 14.32
C MET A 94 9.66 -15.35 13.91
N ARG A 95 8.35 -15.07 13.75
CA ARG A 95 7.88 -13.74 13.40
C ARG A 95 8.33 -12.73 14.47
N ASP A 96 8.75 -11.56 14.03
CA ASP A 96 8.98 -10.46 14.94
C ASP A 96 7.63 -9.88 15.39
N ASP A 97 7.31 -10.10 16.68
CA ASP A 97 6.04 -9.64 17.27
C ASP A 97 6.06 -8.16 17.68
N GLN A 98 7.20 -7.46 17.55
CA GLN A 98 7.27 -6.00 17.72
C GLN A 98 6.66 -5.25 16.54
N PHE A 99 6.63 -5.89 15.35
CA PHE A 99 5.98 -5.35 14.16
C PHE A 99 4.51 -5.78 14.12
N GLN A 100 3.58 -4.82 14.04
CA GLN A 100 2.14 -5.09 14.04
C GLN A 100 1.70 -5.96 12.86
N GLY A 101 2.20 -5.67 11.64
CA GLY A 101 2.00 -6.48 10.44
C GLY A 101 0.64 -6.36 9.76
N PHE A 102 -0.30 -5.65 10.37
CA PHE A 102 -1.63 -5.32 9.87
C PHE A 102 -2.04 -3.97 10.43
N GLY A 103 -2.72 -3.12 9.66
CA GLY A 103 -3.21 -1.84 10.15
C GLY A 103 -4.37 -1.30 9.33
N ARG A 104 -5.07 -0.32 9.89
CA ARG A 104 -6.23 0.35 9.32
C ARG A 104 -6.06 1.86 9.32
N SER A 105 -6.61 2.50 8.29
CA SER A 105 -6.72 3.94 8.17
C SER A 105 -8.04 4.27 7.47
N ILE A 106 -8.70 5.35 7.88
CA ILE A 106 -9.95 5.79 7.25
C ILE A 106 -9.64 6.97 6.34
N THR A 107 -10.16 6.96 5.10
CA THR A 107 -9.96 8.08 4.19
C THR A 107 -10.66 9.34 4.71
N ASP A 108 -9.91 10.45 4.73
CA ASP A 108 -10.42 11.75 5.13
C ASP A 108 -11.31 12.39 4.04
N ARG A 109 -11.77 13.65 4.28
CA ARG A 109 -12.63 14.39 3.34
C ARG A 109 -11.99 14.60 1.96
N ASP A 110 -10.65 14.58 1.89
CA ASP A 110 -9.88 14.77 0.67
C ASP A 110 -9.44 13.41 0.07
N GLY A 111 -9.98 12.29 0.62
CA GLY A 111 -9.71 10.92 0.19
C GLY A 111 -8.36 10.39 0.62
N HIS A 112 -7.66 11.06 1.54
CA HIS A 112 -6.33 10.65 1.97
C HIS A 112 -6.39 9.61 3.10
N PHE A 113 -5.42 8.69 3.06
CA PHE A 113 -5.11 7.75 4.15
C PHE A 113 -3.61 7.66 4.34
N PHE A 114 -3.19 7.20 5.50
CA PHE A 114 -1.77 7.17 5.87
C PHE A 114 -1.45 5.91 6.67
N PHE A 115 -0.25 5.35 6.42
CA PHE A 115 0.35 4.29 7.23
C PHE A 115 1.81 4.58 7.50
N ARG A 116 2.26 4.25 8.70
CA ARG A 116 3.66 4.15 9.05
C ARG A 116 4.02 2.68 9.22
N THR A 117 4.87 2.16 8.36
CA THR A 117 5.21 0.75 8.29
C THR A 117 6.69 0.56 7.99
N ILE A 118 7.14 -0.62 7.63
CA ILE A 118 8.49 -0.89 7.14
C ILE A 118 8.51 -1.03 5.62
N ILE A 119 9.65 -0.77 4.99
CA ILE A 119 9.84 -1.15 3.58
C ILE A 119 9.60 -2.66 3.49
N PRO A 120 8.68 -3.13 2.62
CA PRO A 120 8.40 -4.55 2.49
C PRO A 120 9.64 -5.32 2.02
N VAL A 121 9.77 -6.54 2.50
CA VAL A 121 10.86 -7.45 2.14
C VAL A 121 10.36 -8.58 1.25
N GLU A 122 11.27 -9.20 0.52
CA GLU A 122 10.98 -10.40 -0.25
C GLU A 122 10.71 -11.60 0.67
N TYR A 123 9.88 -12.51 0.22
CA TYR A 123 9.72 -13.83 0.79
C TYR A 123 9.59 -14.86 -0.35
N PRO A 124 9.81 -16.17 -0.09
CA PRO A 124 9.90 -17.17 -1.15
C PRO A 124 8.74 -17.13 -2.15
N GLY A 125 9.06 -16.88 -3.42
CA GLY A 125 8.11 -16.83 -4.53
C GLY A 125 7.45 -15.49 -4.81
N SER A 126 7.77 -14.43 -4.05
CA SER A 126 7.15 -13.12 -4.23
C SER A 126 8.16 -11.97 -4.17
N THR A 127 7.97 -10.96 -5.01
CA THR A 127 8.66 -9.69 -4.90
C THR A 127 8.16 -8.91 -3.66
N PRO A 128 8.97 -8.01 -3.06
CA PRO A 128 8.52 -7.18 -1.95
C PRO A 128 7.24 -6.39 -2.28
N HIS A 129 6.22 -6.54 -1.46
CA HIS A 129 4.94 -5.84 -1.64
C HIS A 129 4.21 -5.62 -0.31
N ILE A 130 3.28 -4.68 -0.34
CA ILE A 130 2.29 -4.43 0.71
C ILE A 130 0.93 -4.80 0.12
N HIS A 131 0.20 -5.68 0.77
CA HIS A 131 -1.21 -5.90 0.44
C HIS A 131 -2.06 -4.72 0.89
N LEU A 132 -3.05 -4.37 0.09
CA LEU A 132 -3.99 -3.31 0.43
C LEU A 132 -5.41 -3.78 0.10
N LYS A 133 -6.34 -3.49 1.01
CA LYS A 133 -7.77 -3.74 0.84
C LYS A 133 -8.57 -2.50 1.22
N LEU A 134 -9.59 -2.19 0.43
CA LEU A 134 -10.50 -1.08 0.69
C LEU A 134 -11.89 -1.63 0.98
N TRP A 135 -12.48 -1.12 2.05
CA TRP A 135 -13.84 -1.45 2.47
C TRP A 135 -14.73 -0.21 2.43
N ASN A 136 -15.92 -0.37 1.86
CA ASN A 136 -17.05 0.52 2.09
C ASN A 136 -17.96 -0.18 3.12
N GLU A 137 -17.92 0.26 4.37
CA GLU A 137 -18.56 -0.44 5.49
C GLU A 137 -18.17 -1.93 5.55
N ARG A 138 -18.99 -2.82 4.96
CA ARG A 138 -18.77 -4.27 4.93
C ARG A 138 -18.46 -4.82 3.54
N GLU A 139 -18.51 -3.97 2.52
CA GLU A 139 -18.23 -4.36 1.14
C GLU A 139 -16.77 -4.16 0.81
N ASN A 140 -16.11 -5.22 0.36
CA ASN A 140 -14.75 -5.14 -0.20
C ASN A 140 -14.82 -4.55 -1.61
N VAL A 141 -14.36 -3.30 -1.77
CA VAL A 141 -14.40 -2.57 -3.06
C VAL A 141 -13.11 -2.68 -3.85
N LEU A 142 -12.02 -3.07 -3.20
CA LEU A 142 -10.73 -3.31 -3.85
C LEU A 142 -9.85 -4.20 -2.98
N THR A 143 -9.22 -5.18 -3.59
CA THR A 143 -8.05 -5.86 -3.04
C THR A 143 -6.93 -5.74 -4.07
N THR A 144 -5.73 -5.31 -3.66
CA THR A 144 -4.59 -5.10 -4.54
C THR A 144 -3.27 -5.27 -3.78
N GLN A 145 -2.15 -5.12 -4.48
CA GLN A 145 -0.81 -5.13 -3.91
C GLN A 145 -0.03 -3.91 -4.39
N LEU A 146 0.75 -3.33 -3.51
CA LEU A 146 1.64 -2.20 -3.79
C LEU A 146 3.08 -2.71 -3.81
N TYR A 147 3.73 -2.58 -4.95
CA TYR A 147 5.08 -3.09 -5.21
C TYR A 147 6.14 -2.00 -5.12
N ILE A 148 7.38 -2.35 -4.83
CA ILE A 148 8.49 -1.39 -4.92
C ILE A 148 8.81 -1.13 -6.40
N GLN A 149 8.79 0.14 -6.81
CA GLN A 149 9.11 0.54 -8.17
C GLN A 149 10.52 0.08 -8.57
N ASN A 150 10.64 -0.51 -9.75
CA ASN A 150 11.91 -0.98 -10.32
C ASN A 150 12.63 -2.06 -9.50
N HIS A 151 11.96 -2.76 -8.59
CA HIS A 151 12.56 -3.89 -7.89
C HIS A 151 12.88 -5.02 -8.88
N SER A 152 14.07 -5.62 -8.76
CA SER A 152 14.56 -6.62 -9.73
C SER A 152 13.66 -7.85 -9.85
N LEU A 153 13.01 -8.27 -8.76
CA LEU A 153 12.10 -9.43 -8.72
C LEU A 153 10.72 -9.17 -9.31
N ASN A 154 10.33 -7.92 -9.58
CA ASN A 154 9.01 -7.62 -10.18
C ASN A 154 8.82 -8.35 -11.51
N LYS A 155 9.86 -8.47 -12.32
CA LYS A 155 9.84 -9.17 -13.62
C LYS A 155 9.62 -10.68 -13.48
N GLU A 156 9.79 -11.24 -12.29
CA GLU A 156 9.63 -12.67 -12.02
C GLU A 156 8.31 -12.97 -11.30
N ASP A 157 7.73 -11.97 -10.63
CA ASP A 157 6.48 -12.09 -9.92
C ASP A 157 5.28 -12.34 -10.84
N PHE A 158 4.51 -13.37 -10.54
CA PHE A 158 3.40 -13.82 -11.38
C PHE A 158 2.28 -12.79 -11.49
N LEU A 159 1.90 -12.15 -10.38
CA LEU A 159 0.82 -11.16 -10.36
C LEU A 159 1.26 -9.85 -11.00
N PHE A 160 2.48 -9.41 -10.72
CA PHE A 160 3.03 -8.19 -11.30
C PHE A 160 3.11 -8.27 -12.83
N LYS A 161 3.60 -9.39 -13.38
CA LYS A 161 3.74 -9.60 -14.84
C LYS A 161 2.40 -9.61 -15.59
N ARG A 162 1.31 -9.95 -14.94
CA ARG A 162 -0.02 -9.98 -15.59
C ARG A 162 -0.65 -8.61 -15.74
N MET A 163 -0.15 -7.61 -15.02
CA MET A 163 -0.60 -6.22 -15.17
C MET A 163 -0.05 -5.60 -16.45
N THR A 164 -0.84 -4.73 -17.06
CA THR A 164 -0.35 -3.82 -18.10
C THR A 164 0.72 -2.87 -17.55
N LEU A 165 1.55 -2.27 -18.41
CA LEU A 165 2.56 -1.31 -17.96
C LEU A 165 1.96 -0.12 -17.19
N ALA A 166 0.76 0.30 -17.55
CA ALA A 166 0.06 1.37 -16.87
C ALA A 166 -0.39 0.94 -15.46
N GLU A 167 -0.94 -0.26 -15.32
CA GLU A 167 -1.32 -0.84 -14.02
C GLU A 167 -0.10 -1.09 -13.13
N GLN A 168 1.01 -1.61 -13.69
CA GLN A 168 2.28 -1.75 -12.97
C GLN A 168 2.74 -0.42 -12.39
N LYS A 169 2.64 0.67 -13.18
CA LYS A 169 3.04 2.01 -12.75
C LYS A 169 2.19 2.52 -11.58
N ILE A 170 0.86 2.36 -11.62
CA ILE A 170 -0.02 2.85 -10.55
C ILE A 170 0.08 2.00 -9.27
N ASN A 171 0.42 0.71 -9.38
CA ASN A 171 0.63 -0.19 -8.24
C ASN A 171 2.08 -0.18 -7.73
N SER A 172 2.94 0.69 -8.25
CA SER A 172 4.34 0.77 -7.83
C SER A 172 4.62 1.98 -6.95
N MET A 173 5.20 1.73 -5.80
CA MET A 173 5.66 2.70 -4.82
C MET A 173 7.05 3.20 -5.20
N LYS A 174 7.20 4.51 -5.44
CA LYS A 174 8.51 5.15 -5.55
C LYS A 174 8.98 5.52 -4.16
N LEU A 175 9.99 4.81 -3.67
CA LEU A 175 10.57 5.09 -2.36
C LEU A 175 11.52 6.29 -2.45
N LEU A 176 11.28 7.32 -1.65
CA LEU A 176 12.12 8.50 -1.53
C LEU A 176 12.63 8.62 -0.09
N PRO A 177 13.89 9.00 0.15
CA PRO A 177 14.34 9.31 1.51
C PRO A 177 13.45 10.40 2.12
N ALA A 178 13.07 10.23 3.39
CA ALA A 178 12.35 11.27 4.11
C ALA A 178 13.29 12.46 4.37
N GLN A 179 12.72 13.67 4.42
CA GLN A 179 13.48 14.87 4.81
C GLN A 179 13.55 14.99 6.34
N THR A 180 14.09 13.96 6.97
CA THR A 180 14.31 13.86 8.41
C THR A 180 15.81 13.66 8.70
N ASN A 181 16.21 13.81 9.97
CA ASN A 181 17.57 13.49 10.38
C ASN A 181 17.84 11.97 10.45
N ASP A 182 16.80 11.14 10.28
CA ASP A 182 16.91 9.69 10.28
C ASP A 182 17.03 9.16 8.84
N SER A 183 18.22 8.67 8.51
CA SER A 183 18.51 8.08 7.19
C SER A 183 17.78 6.75 6.92
N THR A 184 17.09 6.20 7.90
CA THR A 184 16.31 4.95 7.78
C THR A 184 14.85 5.19 7.40
N GLU A 185 14.40 6.45 7.34
CA GLU A 185 13.03 6.80 6.97
C GLU A 185 12.87 7.08 5.48
N TYR A 186 11.79 6.56 4.92
CA TYR A 186 11.38 6.74 3.53
C TYR A 186 9.93 7.19 3.46
N VAL A 187 9.60 7.86 2.36
CA VAL A 187 8.23 8.27 2.04
C VAL A 187 7.84 7.75 0.66
N THR A 188 6.58 7.44 0.50
CA THR A 188 5.97 7.14 -0.81
C THR A 188 4.55 7.67 -0.86
N SER A 189 4.05 7.87 -2.08
CA SER A 189 2.63 8.19 -2.29
C SER A 189 2.05 7.32 -3.39
N VAL A 190 0.81 6.88 -3.20
CA VAL A 190 0.04 6.11 -4.17
C VAL A 190 -1.32 6.75 -4.39
N ARG A 191 -1.84 6.62 -5.61
CA ARG A 191 -3.21 7.02 -5.93
C ARG A 191 -4.01 5.82 -6.35
N LEU A 192 -5.12 5.57 -5.65
CA LEU A 192 -6.04 4.49 -5.95
C LEU A 192 -7.29 5.06 -6.63
N VAL A 193 -7.72 4.37 -7.66
CA VAL A 193 -8.92 4.74 -8.43
C VAL A 193 -9.90 3.58 -8.37
N VAL A 194 -11.08 3.81 -7.79
CA VAL A 194 -12.16 2.83 -7.76
C VAL A 194 -13.35 3.33 -8.58
N PHE A 195 -14.05 2.40 -9.21
CA PHE A 195 -15.26 2.68 -9.96
C PHE A 195 -16.43 2.13 -9.15
N SER A 196 -16.92 2.95 -8.26
CA SER A 196 -18.17 2.75 -7.52
C SER A 196 -19.30 3.50 -8.19
#